data_7799ecfe220f7e2ad1a0b2dae5540145
#
_entry.id   7799ecfe220f7e2ad1a0b2dae5540145
#
_cell.length_a   1.000
_cell.length_b   1.000
_cell.length_c   1.000
_cell.angle_alpha   90.00
_cell.angle_beta   90.00
_cell.angle_gamma   90.00
#
_symmetry.space_group_name_H-M   'P 1'
#
loop_
_entity.id
_entity.type
_entity.pdbx_description
1 polymer ?
#
loop_
_entity_poly.entity_id
_entity_poly.type
_entity_poly.pdbx_seq_one_letter_code
_entity_poly.pdbx_strand_id
1 'polypeptide(L)'
;DRNVQDGISMVQTAEGALQEAGNIAQRMRELGIQAGNDTLDTKDKDKIKTELTQLQEEMDKIGKETKFNGKNLLSGVTNFTIQAGANQETRSIKTIDLVAQAKTLSKIDVTDASKAQAYVTSVDKALEEINTGRATLGATQNRLECTSSNLTTSTENLSAAESRIRDVDVA
;
A
#
# COMPACT_ATOMS: atom_id res chain seq x y z
N ASP A 1 8.00 -16.75 14.13
CA ASP A 1 6.56 -16.75 14.39
C ASP A 1 5.78 -16.61 13.08
N ARG A 2 4.89 -17.56 12.84
CA ARG A 2 4.12 -17.65 11.60
C ARG A 2 3.19 -16.43 11.42
N ASN A 3 2.58 -15.96 12.52
CA ASN A 3 1.70 -14.80 12.46
C ASN A 3 2.43 -13.52 12.05
N VAL A 4 3.65 -13.34 12.54
CA VAL A 4 4.49 -12.20 12.18
C VAL A 4 4.93 -12.32 10.72
N GLN A 5 5.30 -13.51 10.24
CA GLN A 5 5.68 -13.74 8.85
C GLN A 5 4.50 -13.48 7.90
N ASP A 6 3.29 -13.92 8.28
CA ASP A 6 2.08 -13.63 7.52
C ASP A 6 1.81 -12.12 7.47
N GLY A 7 2.04 -11.42 8.59
CA GLY A 7 1.93 -9.97 8.65
C GLY A 7 2.90 -9.25 7.72
N ILE A 8 4.15 -9.70 7.68
CA ILE A 8 5.16 -9.16 6.78
C ILE A 8 4.74 -9.37 5.32
N SER A 9 4.28 -10.58 4.98
CA SER A 9 3.81 -10.89 3.63
C SER A 9 2.61 -10.05 3.22
N MET A 10 1.68 -9.83 4.13
CA MET A 10 0.51 -8.97 3.92
C MET A 10 0.93 -7.51 3.63
N VAL A 11 1.85 -6.98 4.44
CA VAL A 11 2.37 -5.62 4.27
C VAL A 11 3.10 -5.48 2.94
N GLN A 12 3.92 -6.46 2.57
CA GLN A 12 4.65 -6.45 1.30
C GLN A 12 3.68 -6.48 0.11
N THR A 13 2.61 -7.26 0.19
CA THR A 13 1.57 -7.32 -0.84
C THR A 13 0.87 -5.97 -0.98
N ALA A 14 0.44 -5.38 0.11
CA ALA A 14 -0.22 -4.08 0.11
C ALA A 14 0.71 -2.97 -0.38
N GLU A 15 1.95 -2.95 0.08
CA GLU A 15 2.93 -1.93 -0.29
C GLU A 15 3.29 -2.02 -1.77
N GLY A 16 3.48 -3.24 -2.31
CA GLY A 16 3.74 -3.44 -3.73
C GLY A 16 2.59 -2.97 -4.61
N ALA A 17 1.35 -3.21 -4.20
CA ALA A 17 0.17 -2.72 -4.90
C ALA A 17 0.07 -1.19 -4.85
N LEU A 18 0.37 -0.58 -3.72
CA LEU A 18 0.40 0.88 -3.58
C LEU A 18 1.53 1.52 -4.39
N GLN A 19 2.65 0.83 -4.54
CA GLN A 19 3.72 1.29 -5.43
C GLN A 19 3.23 1.37 -6.87
N GLU A 20 2.55 0.33 -7.35
CA GLU A 20 1.93 0.35 -8.68
C GLU A 20 0.92 1.49 -8.83
N ALA A 21 0.05 1.65 -7.83
CA ALA A 21 -0.94 2.74 -7.82
C ALA A 21 -0.25 4.11 -7.85
N GLY A 22 0.86 4.26 -7.14
CA GLY A 22 1.66 5.49 -7.16
C GLY A 22 2.25 5.77 -8.55
N ASN A 23 2.74 4.76 -9.23
CA ASN A 23 3.25 4.90 -10.60
C ASN A 23 2.13 5.31 -11.56
N ILE A 24 0.95 4.74 -11.41
CA ILE A 24 -0.25 5.11 -12.18
C ILE A 24 -0.61 6.58 -11.91
N ALA A 25 -0.66 6.99 -10.66
CA ALA A 25 -0.97 8.38 -10.29
C ALA A 25 0.05 9.37 -10.86
N GLN A 26 1.34 9.04 -10.87
CA GLN A 26 2.37 9.87 -11.49
C GLN A 26 2.11 10.03 -12.98
N ARG A 27 1.76 8.97 -13.68
CA ARG A 27 1.43 9.04 -15.11
C ARG A 27 0.17 9.87 -15.34
N MET A 28 -0.85 9.72 -14.50
CA MET A 28 -2.06 10.53 -14.57
C MET A 28 -1.74 12.02 -14.38
N ARG A 29 -0.83 12.33 -13.47
CA ARG A 29 -0.37 13.71 -13.23
C ARG A 29 0.29 14.30 -14.48
N GLU A 30 1.21 13.55 -15.09
CA GLU A 30 1.88 13.97 -16.33
C GLU A 30 0.88 14.27 -17.45
N LEU A 31 -0.10 13.38 -17.63
CA LEU A 31 -1.14 13.54 -18.64
C LEU A 31 -2.05 14.73 -18.35
N GLY A 32 -2.40 14.94 -17.09
CA GLY A 32 -3.20 16.10 -16.68
C GLY A 32 -2.48 17.42 -16.97
N ILE A 33 -1.20 17.49 -16.68
CA ILE A 33 -0.36 18.66 -16.99
C ILE A 33 -0.30 18.85 -18.51
N GLN A 34 -0.09 17.80 -19.27
CA GLN A 34 -0.06 17.86 -20.73
C GLN A 34 -1.37 18.37 -21.31
N ALA A 35 -2.51 17.91 -20.77
CA ALA A 35 -3.84 18.35 -21.22
C ALA A 35 -4.12 19.84 -20.93
N GLY A 36 -3.41 20.42 -19.96
CA GLY A 36 -3.51 21.84 -19.64
C GLY A 36 -2.80 22.74 -20.64
N ASN A 37 -2.13 22.19 -21.64
CA ASN A 37 -1.45 22.95 -22.67
C ASN A 37 -2.46 23.51 -23.68
N ASP A 38 -2.56 24.83 -23.78
CA ASP A 38 -3.50 25.51 -24.66
C ASP A 38 -3.23 25.29 -26.17
N THR A 39 -2.03 24.77 -26.52
CA THR A 39 -1.71 24.47 -27.91
C THR A 39 -2.30 23.14 -28.40
N LEU A 40 -2.84 22.31 -27.48
CA LEU A 40 -3.46 21.05 -27.84
C LEU A 40 -4.88 21.27 -28.36
N ASP A 41 -5.26 20.55 -29.42
CA ASP A 41 -6.62 20.56 -29.92
C ASP A 41 -7.51 19.59 -29.15
N THR A 42 -8.82 19.63 -29.44
CA THR A 42 -9.81 18.76 -28.80
C THR A 42 -9.50 17.28 -28.97
N LYS A 43 -9.00 16.91 -30.15
CA LYS A 43 -8.66 15.53 -30.49
C LYS A 43 -7.53 14.98 -29.60
N ASP A 44 -6.52 15.82 -29.38
CA ASP A 44 -5.40 15.46 -28.50
C ASP A 44 -5.84 15.33 -27.05
N LYS A 45 -6.70 16.24 -26.59
CA LYS A 45 -7.27 16.18 -25.23
C LYS A 45 -8.17 14.95 -25.03
N ASP A 46 -8.91 14.54 -26.07
CA ASP A 46 -9.73 13.32 -26.01
C ASP A 46 -8.86 12.07 -25.88
N LYS A 47 -7.71 12.02 -26.56
CA LYS A 47 -6.76 10.91 -26.42
C LYS A 47 -6.19 10.85 -25.01
N ILE A 48 -5.84 12.00 -24.44
CA ILE A 48 -5.36 12.08 -23.06
C ILE A 48 -6.45 11.59 -22.09
N LYS A 49 -7.69 12.02 -22.29
CA LYS A 49 -8.83 11.56 -21.46
C LYS A 49 -8.99 10.05 -21.53
N THR A 50 -8.86 9.44 -22.71
CA THR A 50 -8.94 8.00 -22.89
C THR A 50 -7.86 7.29 -22.07
N GLU A 51 -6.61 7.77 -22.13
CA GLU A 51 -5.51 7.19 -21.36
C GLU A 51 -5.74 7.37 -19.85
N LEU A 52 -6.19 8.56 -19.41
CA LEU A 52 -6.53 8.82 -18.02
C LEU A 52 -7.62 7.87 -17.51
N THR A 53 -8.64 7.62 -18.34
CA THR A 53 -9.72 6.68 -18.00
C THR A 53 -9.18 5.28 -17.79
N GLN A 54 -8.31 4.80 -18.67
CA GLN A 54 -7.71 3.48 -18.53
C GLN A 54 -6.84 3.37 -17.29
N LEU A 55 -6.07 4.40 -16.97
CA LEU A 55 -5.23 4.44 -15.76
C LEU A 55 -6.09 4.45 -14.49
N GLN A 56 -7.16 5.23 -14.50
CA GLN A 56 -8.09 5.27 -13.38
C GLN A 56 -8.76 3.90 -13.15
N GLU A 57 -9.18 3.25 -14.21
CA GLU A 57 -9.76 1.89 -14.14
C GLU A 57 -8.74 0.89 -13.61
N GLU A 58 -7.47 0.99 -14.00
CA GLU A 58 -6.43 0.12 -13.49
C GLU A 58 -6.18 0.35 -12.00
N MET A 59 -6.17 1.60 -11.54
CA MET A 59 -6.06 1.93 -10.11
C MET A 59 -7.22 1.33 -9.31
N ASP A 60 -8.45 1.47 -9.82
CA ASP A 60 -9.64 0.87 -9.20
C ASP A 60 -9.52 -0.65 -9.11
N LYS A 61 -9.05 -1.29 -10.16
CA LYS A 61 -8.83 -2.73 -10.21
C LYS A 61 -7.81 -3.19 -9.17
N ILE A 62 -6.69 -2.47 -9.04
CA ILE A 62 -5.68 -2.75 -8.02
C ILE A 62 -6.32 -2.68 -6.63
N GLY A 63 -7.14 -1.65 -6.38
CA GLY A 63 -7.84 -1.49 -5.10
C GLY A 63 -8.79 -2.62 -4.80
N LYS A 64 -9.53 -3.08 -5.80
CA LYS A 64 -10.54 -4.14 -5.63
C LYS A 64 -9.96 -5.54 -5.57
N GLU A 65 -8.85 -5.80 -6.27
CA GLU A 65 -8.30 -7.14 -6.46
C GLU A 65 -7.10 -7.48 -5.56
N THR A 66 -6.50 -6.50 -4.90
CA THR A 66 -5.35 -6.77 -4.03
C THR A 66 -5.83 -7.50 -2.79
N LYS A 67 -5.40 -8.76 -2.66
CA LYS A 67 -5.82 -9.66 -1.58
C LYS A 67 -4.62 -10.38 -0.99
N PHE A 68 -4.77 -10.75 0.28
CA PHE A 68 -3.88 -11.69 0.94
C PHE A 68 -4.73 -12.70 1.70
N ASN A 69 -4.57 -13.99 1.39
CA ASN A 69 -5.38 -15.07 1.98
C ASN A 69 -6.90 -14.81 1.87
N GLY A 70 -7.34 -14.33 0.71
CA GLY A 70 -8.74 -14.04 0.44
C GLY A 70 -9.28 -12.75 1.04
N LYS A 71 -8.46 -12.01 1.78
CA LYS A 71 -8.88 -10.73 2.38
C LYS A 71 -8.45 -9.56 1.52
N ASN A 72 -9.39 -8.67 1.19
CA ASN A 72 -9.07 -7.43 0.49
C ASN A 72 -8.24 -6.52 1.39
N LEU A 73 -7.15 -6.01 0.84
CA LEU A 73 -6.24 -5.15 1.59
C LEU A 73 -6.49 -3.66 1.36
N LEU A 74 -7.03 -3.27 0.21
CA LEU A 74 -7.09 -1.88 -0.24
C LEU A 74 -8.51 -1.41 -0.63
N SER A 75 -9.53 -2.20 -0.35
CA SER A 75 -10.93 -1.84 -0.63
C SER A 75 -11.65 -1.41 0.64
N GLY A 76 -11.14 -0.37 1.26
CA GLY A 76 -11.60 0.17 2.53
C GLY A 76 -10.42 0.39 3.46
N VAL A 77 -10.57 1.31 4.41
CA VAL A 77 -9.57 1.46 5.47
C VAL A 77 -9.73 0.27 6.41
N THR A 78 -8.73 -0.60 6.44
CA THR A 78 -8.75 -1.78 7.30
C THR A 78 -7.57 -1.77 8.25
N ASN A 79 -7.82 -2.21 9.47
CA ASN A 79 -6.80 -2.47 10.46
C ASN A 79 -6.73 -3.98 10.68
N PHE A 80 -5.59 -4.56 10.37
CA PHE A 80 -5.33 -5.97 10.65
C PHE A 80 -4.51 -6.06 11.93
N THR A 81 -4.95 -6.90 12.86
CA THR A 81 -4.25 -7.12 14.12
C THR A 81 -3.47 -8.43 14.03
N ILE A 82 -2.17 -8.36 14.26
CA ILE A 82 -1.28 -9.51 14.29
C ILE A 82 -0.85 -9.74 15.73
N GLN A 83 -1.04 -10.95 16.22
CA GLN A 83 -0.52 -11.35 17.52
C GLN A 83 0.96 -11.69 17.40
N ALA A 84 1.77 -11.06 18.23
CA ALA A 84 3.23 -11.21 18.22
C ALA A 84 3.74 -11.41 19.63
N GLY A 85 4.39 -12.54 19.88
CA GLY A 85 5.00 -12.86 21.16
C GLY A 85 4.12 -13.62 22.14
N ALA A 86 4.74 -14.08 23.23
CA ALA A 86 4.12 -14.97 24.21
C ALA A 86 3.14 -14.27 25.15
N ASN A 87 3.21 -12.94 25.26
CA ASN A 87 2.42 -12.15 26.20
C ASN A 87 1.19 -11.51 25.55
N GLN A 88 0.68 -12.07 24.47
CA GLN A 88 -0.47 -11.55 23.72
C GLN A 88 -0.25 -10.12 23.19
N GLU A 89 0.98 -9.74 22.97
CA GLU A 89 1.29 -8.47 22.31
C GLU A 89 0.72 -8.48 20.88
N THR A 90 0.14 -7.36 20.48
CA THR A 90 -0.43 -7.21 19.15
C THR A 90 0.27 -6.12 18.36
N ARG A 91 0.29 -6.27 17.05
CA ARG A 91 0.74 -5.25 16.11
C ARG A 91 -0.38 -4.97 15.13
N SER A 92 -0.60 -3.71 14.85
CA SER A 92 -1.64 -3.26 13.95
C SER A 92 -1.06 -2.92 12.59
N ILE A 93 -1.71 -3.42 11.52
CA ILE A 93 -1.38 -3.09 10.15
C ILE A 93 -2.53 -2.26 9.60
N LYS A 94 -2.25 -1.00 9.26
CA LYS A 94 -3.25 -0.08 8.71
C LYS A 94 -3.03 0.10 7.22
N THR A 95 -4.09 -0.04 6.44
CA THR A 95 -4.09 0.18 4.99
C THR A 95 -4.94 1.40 4.63
N ILE A 96 -4.89 1.80 3.37
CA ILE A 96 -5.73 2.87 2.84
C ILE A 96 -6.83 2.29 1.95
N ASP A 97 -7.86 3.10 1.70
CA ASP A 97 -8.92 2.78 0.75
C ASP A 97 -8.54 3.28 -0.64
N LEU A 98 -7.86 2.44 -1.41
CA LEU A 98 -7.45 2.78 -2.77
C LEU A 98 -8.64 2.87 -3.72
N VAL A 99 -9.69 2.08 -3.48
CA VAL A 99 -10.93 2.14 -4.28
C VAL A 99 -11.57 3.52 -4.17
N ALA A 100 -11.62 4.08 -2.97
CA ALA A 100 -12.14 5.44 -2.76
C ALA A 100 -11.28 6.49 -3.48
N GLN A 101 -9.95 6.34 -3.46
CA GLN A 101 -9.05 7.23 -4.19
C GLN A 101 -9.30 7.16 -5.70
N ALA A 102 -9.41 5.95 -6.25
CA ALA A 102 -9.70 5.76 -7.66
C ALA A 102 -11.07 6.36 -8.05
N LYS A 103 -12.06 6.21 -7.19
CA LYS A 103 -13.40 6.77 -7.42
C LYS A 103 -13.37 8.30 -7.49
N THR A 104 -12.60 8.94 -6.63
CA THR A 104 -12.41 10.40 -6.64
C THR A 104 -11.85 10.87 -7.99
N LEU A 105 -11.02 10.06 -8.64
CA LEU A 105 -10.37 10.38 -9.92
C LEU A 105 -11.19 9.93 -11.14
N SER A 106 -12.39 9.40 -10.95
CA SER A 106 -13.23 8.88 -12.04
C SER A 106 -13.90 9.97 -12.89
N LYS A 107 -14.06 11.17 -12.33
CA LYS A 107 -14.61 12.32 -13.07
C LYS A 107 -13.47 13.03 -13.79
N ILE A 108 -13.25 12.65 -15.03
CA ILE A 108 -12.13 13.14 -15.82
C ILE A 108 -12.65 14.23 -16.76
N ASP A 109 -12.30 15.48 -16.46
CA ASP A 109 -12.59 16.63 -17.31
C ASP A 109 -11.31 17.45 -17.48
N VAL A 110 -10.72 17.38 -18.66
CA VAL A 110 -9.49 18.10 -19.02
C VAL A 110 -9.71 18.97 -20.25
N THR A 111 -10.94 19.45 -20.43
CA THR A 111 -11.35 20.19 -21.63
C THR A 111 -10.75 21.59 -21.72
N ASP A 112 -10.36 22.18 -20.61
CA ASP A 112 -9.63 23.45 -20.60
C ASP A 112 -8.51 23.42 -19.54
N ALA A 113 -7.65 24.44 -19.54
CA ALA A 113 -6.48 24.51 -18.65
C ALA A 113 -6.89 24.52 -17.18
N SER A 114 -7.97 25.21 -16.84
CA SER A 114 -8.45 25.30 -15.46
C SER A 114 -8.96 23.95 -14.94
N LYS A 115 -9.71 23.25 -15.75
CA LYS A 115 -10.24 21.91 -15.41
C LYS A 115 -9.12 20.87 -15.34
N ALA A 116 -8.18 20.93 -16.26
CA ALA A 116 -6.99 20.07 -16.24
C ALA A 116 -6.17 20.30 -14.95
N GLN A 117 -5.97 21.55 -14.55
CA GLN A 117 -5.28 21.88 -13.31
C GLN A 117 -6.02 21.36 -12.09
N ALA A 118 -7.34 21.48 -12.06
CA ALA A 118 -8.17 20.94 -10.97
C ALA A 118 -8.03 19.42 -10.89
N TYR A 119 -7.99 18.75 -12.04
CA TYR A 119 -7.77 17.30 -12.08
C TYR A 119 -6.39 16.92 -11.54
N VAL A 120 -5.34 17.62 -11.95
CA VAL A 120 -3.98 17.43 -11.43
C VAL A 120 -3.95 17.58 -9.90
N THR A 121 -4.64 18.57 -9.36
CA THR A 121 -4.74 18.79 -7.91
C THR A 121 -5.38 17.57 -7.23
N SER A 122 -6.42 17.00 -7.82
CA SER A 122 -7.06 15.78 -7.30
C SER A 122 -6.11 14.58 -7.36
N VAL A 123 -5.35 14.43 -8.44
CA VAL A 123 -4.34 13.38 -8.57
C VAL A 123 -3.24 13.54 -7.51
N ASP A 124 -2.79 14.77 -7.27
CA ASP A 124 -1.77 15.07 -6.25
C ASP A 124 -2.25 14.66 -4.85
N LYS A 125 -3.52 14.90 -4.53
CA LYS A 125 -4.10 14.46 -3.25
C LYS A 125 -4.12 12.94 -3.13
N ALA A 126 -4.53 12.24 -4.18
CA ALA A 126 -4.51 10.78 -4.20
C ALA A 126 -3.09 10.25 -4.04
N LEU A 127 -2.13 10.85 -4.72
CA LEU A 127 -0.72 10.47 -4.64
C LEU A 127 -0.17 10.66 -3.23
N GLU A 128 -0.53 11.75 -2.56
CA GLU A 128 -0.16 12.00 -1.17
C GLU A 128 -0.70 10.91 -0.24
N GLU A 129 -1.96 10.52 -0.38
CA GLU A 129 -2.56 9.43 0.40
C GLU A 129 -1.86 8.10 0.13
N ILE A 130 -1.56 7.79 -1.13
CA ILE A 130 -0.84 6.58 -1.51
C ILE A 130 0.55 6.56 -0.87
N ASN A 131 1.28 7.67 -0.95
CA ASN A 131 2.64 7.76 -0.40
C ASN A 131 2.63 7.67 1.12
N THR A 132 1.67 8.31 1.79
CA THR A 132 1.49 8.20 3.24
C THR A 132 1.19 6.76 3.65
N GLY A 133 0.30 6.09 2.90
CA GLY A 133 -0.02 4.68 3.12
C GLY A 133 1.21 3.78 2.97
N ARG A 134 2.01 4.01 1.96
CA ARG A 134 3.26 3.26 1.74
C ARG A 134 4.25 3.49 2.88
N ALA A 135 4.43 4.73 3.32
CA ALA A 135 5.33 5.05 4.42
C ALA A 135 4.89 4.36 5.71
N THR A 136 3.59 4.36 6.00
CA THR A 136 3.02 3.67 7.16
C THR A 136 3.27 2.16 7.09
N LEU A 137 3.04 1.55 5.93
CA LEU A 137 3.28 0.13 5.73
C LEU A 137 4.77 -0.22 5.83
N GLY A 138 5.65 0.62 5.30
CA GLY A 138 7.09 0.43 5.40
C GLY A 138 7.58 0.46 6.86
N ALA A 139 7.08 1.40 7.65
CA ALA A 139 7.38 1.47 9.07
C ALA A 139 6.86 0.24 9.81
N THR A 140 5.64 -0.20 9.48
CA THR A 140 5.05 -1.41 10.06
C THR A 140 5.87 -2.65 9.71
N GLN A 141 6.32 -2.76 8.46
CA GLN A 141 7.18 -3.86 8.03
C GLN A 141 8.47 -3.92 8.84
N ASN A 142 9.13 -2.78 9.03
CA ASN A 142 10.35 -2.71 9.83
C ASN A 142 10.09 -3.16 11.28
N ARG A 143 8.97 -2.76 11.86
CA ARG A 143 8.60 -3.17 13.22
C ARG A 143 8.34 -4.66 13.31
N LEU A 144 7.66 -5.23 12.32
CA LEU A 144 7.40 -6.68 12.25
C LEU A 144 8.70 -7.48 12.06
N GLU A 145 9.61 -6.99 11.24
CA GLU A 145 10.92 -7.60 11.05
C GLU A 145 11.73 -7.59 12.36
N CYS A 146 11.73 -6.48 13.09
CA CYS A 146 12.35 -6.40 14.41
C CYS A 146 11.71 -7.37 15.40
N THR A 147 10.38 -7.47 15.40
CA THR A 147 9.64 -8.41 16.25
C THR A 147 10.02 -9.85 15.91
N SER A 148 10.08 -10.19 14.63
CA SER A 148 10.51 -11.53 14.17
C SER A 148 11.92 -11.85 14.64
N SER A 149 12.85 -10.92 14.48
CA SER A 149 14.23 -11.08 14.93
C SER A 149 14.33 -11.28 16.43
N ASN A 150 13.59 -10.48 17.21
CA ASN A 150 13.57 -10.60 18.68
C ASN A 150 12.99 -11.93 19.13
N LEU A 151 11.92 -12.41 18.47
CA LEU A 151 11.33 -13.70 18.77
C LEU A 151 12.29 -14.85 18.48
N THR A 152 13.02 -14.79 17.37
CA THR A 152 14.04 -15.79 17.02
C THR A 152 15.14 -15.81 18.07
N THR A 153 15.66 -14.66 18.46
CA THR A 153 16.70 -14.54 19.48
C THR A 153 16.21 -15.09 20.83
N SER A 154 15.01 -14.76 21.25
CA SER A 154 14.42 -15.27 22.51
C SER A 154 14.28 -16.78 22.47
N THR A 155 13.83 -17.34 21.34
CA THR A 155 13.69 -18.78 21.17
C THR A 155 15.06 -19.49 21.24
N GLU A 156 16.08 -18.96 20.61
CA GLU A 156 17.45 -19.48 20.67
C GLU A 156 17.99 -19.43 22.10
N ASN A 157 17.77 -18.35 22.80
CA ASN A 157 18.24 -18.21 24.18
C ASN A 157 17.55 -19.19 25.12
N LEU A 158 16.23 -19.39 24.96
CA LEU A 158 15.48 -20.39 25.73
C LEU A 158 15.98 -21.82 25.44
N SER A 159 16.20 -22.14 24.19
CA SER A 159 16.73 -23.46 23.80
C SER A 159 18.11 -23.72 24.36
N ALA A 160 19.00 -22.72 24.35
CA ALA A 160 20.34 -22.80 24.93
C ALA A 160 20.27 -22.99 26.44
N ALA A 161 19.40 -22.25 27.13
CA ALA A 161 19.20 -22.37 28.59
C ALA A 161 18.68 -23.76 28.95
N GLU A 162 17.68 -24.26 28.20
CA GLU A 162 17.13 -25.60 28.40
C GLU A 162 18.18 -26.68 28.20
N SER A 163 18.98 -26.60 27.15
CA SER A 163 20.09 -27.54 26.88
C SER A 163 21.13 -27.54 28.02
N ARG A 164 21.50 -26.37 28.52
CA ARG A 164 22.45 -26.29 29.66
C ARG A 164 21.89 -26.91 30.94
N ILE A 165 20.63 -26.74 31.22
CA ILE A 165 19.96 -27.35 32.39
C ILE A 165 19.94 -28.87 32.21
N ARG A 166 19.59 -29.37 31.05
CA ARG A 166 19.54 -30.77 30.73
C ARG A 166 20.91 -31.44 30.87
N ASP A 167 21.95 -30.80 30.36
CA ASP A 167 23.32 -31.33 30.41
C ASP A 167 23.85 -31.40 31.83
N VAL A 168 23.49 -30.46 32.69
CA VAL A 168 23.87 -30.47 34.09
C VAL A 168 23.17 -31.61 34.85
N ASP A 169 21.89 -31.87 34.58
CA ASP A 169 21.12 -32.94 35.22
C ASP A 169 21.66 -34.31 34.84
N VAL A 170 22.22 -34.49 33.65
CA VAL A 170 22.77 -35.75 33.17
C VAL A 170 24.17 -35.98 33.72
N ALA A 171 24.91 -34.95 34.01
CA ALA A 171 26.26 -35.04 34.56
C ALA A 171 26.23 -35.37 36.04
#